data_641f8924c02e3cb9e70c1db3e366d303
#
_entry.id   641f8924c02e3cb9e70c1db3e366d303
#
_cell.length_a   1.000
_cell.length_b   1.000
_cell.length_c   1.000
_cell.angle_alpha   90.00
_cell.angle_beta   90.00
_cell.angle_gamma   90.00
#
_symmetry.space_group_name_H-M   'P 1'
#
loop_
_entity.id
_entity.type
_entity.pdbx_description
1 polymer ?
#
loop_
_entity_poly.entity_id
_entity_poly.type
_entity_poly.pdbx_seq_one_letter_code
_entity_poly.pdbx_strand_id
1 'polypeptide(L)'
;MNLIIREVEFGEKPPVTKPHPDLLKFLGEDGLRKIVDDHYEAIRDSEIRFMFPMDEDEFEEAKKRAADFFIQILGGHPHFTETRGAPRMVGRHAPFRITPSARRVWLELYIPILESLEDRVPQPLIEIFWNYLNIFSTWMINTKED
;
A
#
# COMPACT_ATOMS: atom_id res chain seq x y z
N MET A 1 -19.81 2.09 -3.51
CA MET A 1 -18.55 2.66 -2.96
C MET A 1 -17.72 3.19 -4.11
N ASN A 2 -17.24 4.40 -4.01
CA ASN A 2 -16.41 5.02 -5.05
C ASN A 2 -14.97 5.18 -4.56
N LEU A 3 -14.08 4.37 -5.12
CA LEU A 3 -12.67 4.48 -4.83
C LEU A 3 -12.01 5.32 -5.92
N ILE A 4 -11.85 6.61 -5.63
CA ILE A 4 -11.31 7.59 -6.59
C ILE A 4 -9.84 7.86 -6.26
N ILE A 5 -8.99 7.84 -7.29
CA ILE A 5 -7.58 8.19 -7.14
C ILE A 5 -7.48 9.72 -7.09
N ARG A 6 -6.90 10.22 -6.00
CA ARG A 6 -6.60 11.64 -5.86
C ARG A 6 -5.39 11.97 -6.74
N GLU A 7 -5.61 12.84 -7.72
CA GLU A 7 -4.50 13.31 -8.54
C GLU A 7 -3.59 14.23 -7.73
N VAL A 8 -2.30 14.08 -7.92
CA VAL A 8 -1.30 14.89 -7.22
C VAL A 8 -0.19 15.29 -8.18
N GLU A 9 0.44 16.41 -7.87
CA GLU A 9 1.61 16.87 -8.60
C GLU A 9 2.89 16.50 -7.84
N PHE A 10 3.99 16.44 -8.56
CA PHE A 10 5.29 16.19 -7.94
C PHE A 10 5.54 17.24 -6.83
N GLY A 11 5.94 16.77 -5.67
CA GLY A 11 6.27 17.64 -4.54
C GLY A 11 5.14 17.88 -3.56
N GLU A 12 3.90 17.50 -3.88
CA GLU A 12 2.81 17.59 -2.91
C GLU A 12 3.03 16.62 -1.75
N LYS A 13 2.81 17.10 -0.52
CA LYS A 13 2.97 16.28 0.68
C LYS A 13 1.82 16.55 1.66
N PRO A 14 0.60 16.08 1.34
CA PRO A 14 -0.54 16.30 2.21
C PRO A 14 -0.39 15.57 3.55
N PRO A 15 -1.01 16.05 4.63
CA PRO A 15 -0.94 15.37 5.91
C PRO A 15 -1.47 13.95 5.84
N VAL A 16 -0.71 13.00 6.38
CA VAL A 16 -1.10 11.59 6.39
C VAL A 16 -1.98 11.32 7.61
N THR A 17 -3.15 10.71 7.37
CA THR A 17 -4.02 10.22 8.43
C THR A 17 -3.96 8.70 8.45
N LYS A 18 -3.81 8.12 9.64
CA LYS A 18 -3.74 6.66 9.78
C LYS A 18 -5.07 6.00 9.42
N PRO A 19 -5.04 4.76 8.91
CA PRO A 19 -6.26 4.00 8.71
C PRO A 19 -6.86 3.60 10.05
N HIS A 20 -8.15 3.23 10.04
CA HIS A 20 -8.85 2.88 11.27
C HIS A 20 -8.44 1.47 11.73
N PRO A 21 -8.07 1.29 13.01
CA PRO A 21 -7.60 -0.02 13.50
C PRO A 21 -8.65 -1.12 13.43
N ASP A 22 -9.95 -0.79 13.39
CA ASP A 22 -11.00 -1.81 13.27
C ASP A 22 -10.92 -2.62 11.99
N LEU A 23 -10.28 -2.09 10.94
CA LEU A 23 -10.08 -2.85 9.71
C LEU A 23 -9.32 -4.16 10.00
N LEU A 24 -8.29 -4.08 10.84
CA LEU A 24 -7.54 -5.27 11.22
C LEU A 24 -8.38 -6.27 12.01
N LYS A 25 -9.34 -5.77 12.82
CA LYS A 25 -10.25 -6.65 13.57
C LYS A 25 -11.15 -7.45 12.63
N PHE A 26 -11.63 -6.84 11.55
CA PHE A 26 -12.48 -7.53 10.56
C PHE A 26 -11.69 -8.51 9.71
N LEU A 27 -10.48 -8.15 9.30
CA LEU A 27 -9.67 -8.94 8.38
C LEU A 27 -8.76 -9.95 9.09
N GLY A 28 -8.27 -9.60 10.28
CA GLY A 28 -7.18 -10.34 10.91
C GLY A 28 -5.87 -10.14 10.15
N GLU A 29 -4.77 -10.63 10.71
CA GLU A 29 -3.47 -10.57 10.04
C GLU A 29 -3.50 -11.35 8.73
N ASP A 30 -4.11 -12.53 8.72
CA ASP A 30 -4.18 -13.37 7.51
C ASP A 30 -4.95 -12.68 6.38
N GLY A 31 -6.07 -12.03 6.70
CA GLY A 31 -6.84 -11.28 5.72
C GLY A 31 -6.08 -10.10 5.14
N LEU A 32 -5.32 -9.39 5.97
CA LEU A 32 -4.50 -8.28 5.49
C LEU A 32 -3.34 -8.78 4.65
N ARG A 33 -2.71 -9.91 5.02
CA ARG A 33 -1.65 -10.51 4.22
C ARG A 33 -2.16 -10.95 2.85
N LYS A 34 -3.40 -11.44 2.79
CA LYS A 34 -4.01 -11.81 1.51
C LYS A 34 -4.23 -10.59 0.61
N ILE A 35 -4.66 -9.46 1.17
CA ILE A 35 -4.80 -8.21 0.39
C ILE A 35 -3.47 -7.82 -0.23
N VAL A 36 -2.40 -7.86 0.55
CA VAL A 36 -1.06 -7.52 0.06
C VAL A 36 -0.60 -8.52 -0.99
N ASP A 37 -0.83 -9.80 -0.77
CA ASP A 37 -0.48 -10.84 -1.72
C ASP A 37 -1.19 -10.62 -3.06
N ASP A 38 -2.50 -10.40 -3.02
CA ASP A 38 -3.30 -10.16 -4.22
C ASP A 38 -2.81 -8.92 -4.97
N HIS A 39 -2.45 -7.86 -4.24
CA HIS A 39 -1.93 -6.63 -4.83
C HIS A 39 -0.58 -6.88 -5.54
N TYR A 40 0.33 -7.60 -4.89
CA TYR A 40 1.63 -7.91 -5.48
C TYR A 40 1.50 -8.83 -6.69
N GLU A 41 0.56 -9.79 -6.65
CA GLU A 41 0.30 -10.64 -7.82
C GLU A 41 -0.26 -9.83 -8.98
N ALA A 42 -1.09 -8.82 -8.71
CA ALA A 42 -1.57 -7.90 -9.75
C ALA A 42 -0.41 -7.04 -10.30
N ILE A 43 0.51 -6.60 -9.45
CA ILE A 43 1.71 -5.86 -9.86
C ILE A 43 2.56 -6.71 -10.81
N ARG A 44 2.64 -8.02 -10.60
CA ARG A 44 3.42 -8.95 -11.41
C ARG A 44 3.07 -8.84 -12.90
N ASP A 45 1.80 -8.58 -13.21
CA ASP A 45 1.30 -8.47 -14.58
C ASP A 45 1.11 -7.02 -15.04
N SER A 46 1.68 -6.05 -14.32
CA SER A 46 1.45 -4.62 -14.57
C SER A 46 2.66 -3.90 -15.15
N GLU A 47 2.42 -2.67 -15.58
CA GLU A 47 3.44 -1.77 -16.11
C GLU A 47 4.53 -1.42 -15.08
N ILE A 48 4.25 -1.55 -13.79
CA ILE A 48 5.22 -1.22 -12.74
C ILE A 48 5.96 -2.45 -12.21
N ARG A 49 5.84 -3.60 -12.88
CA ARG A 49 6.51 -4.84 -12.48
C ARG A 49 8.00 -4.64 -12.24
N PHE A 50 8.63 -3.85 -13.10
CA PHE A 50 10.08 -3.62 -13.04
C PHE A 50 10.57 -2.93 -11.75
N MET A 51 9.67 -2.28 -11.01
CA MET A 51 10.00 -1.58 -9.76
C MET A 51 10.07 -2.52 -8.56
N PHE A 52 9.76 -3.79 -8.75
CA PHE A 52 9.68 -4.79 -7.68
C PHE A 52 10.69 -5.92 -7.94
N PRO A 53 11.10 -6.67 -6.90
CA PRO A 53 12.11 -7.72 -7.09
C PRO A 53 11.71 -8.74 -8.14
N MET A 54 12.65 -9.10 -9.01
CA MET A 54 12.43 -10.13 -10.05
C MET A 54 12.67 -11.54 -9.54
N ASP A 55 13.51 -11.70 -8.53
CA ASP A 55 13.75 -12.97 -7.87
C ASP A 55 12.50 -13.35 -7.05
N GLU A 56 12.04 -14.60 -7.17
CA GLU A 56 10.82 -15.04 -6.49
C GLU A 56 10.91 -14.96 -4.96
N ASP A 57 12.05 -15.37 -4.40
CA ASP A 57 12.22 -15.32 -2.94
C ASP A 57 12.23 -13.88 -2.44
N GLU A 58 12.86 -12.97 -3.17
CA GLU A 58 12.88 -11.55 -2.81
C GLU A 58 11.51 -10.92 -3.00
N PHE A 59 10.75 -11.35 -4.01
CA PHE A 59 9.38 -10.88 -4.23
C PHE A 59 8.47 -11.28 -3.05
N GLU A 60 8.57 -12.54 -2.60
CA GLU A 60 7.81 -13.00 -1.45
C GLU A 60 8.22 -12.26 -0.17
N GLU A 61 9.51 -11.96 0.01
CA GLU A 61 9.98 -11.17 1.14
C GLU A 61 9.43 -9.74 1.09
N ALA A 62 9.31 -9.14 -0.11
CA ALA A 62 8.72 -7.82 -0.28
C ALA A 62 7.24 -7.81 0.13
N LYS A 63 6.49 -8.87 -0.21
CA LYS A 63 5.10 -9.01 0.26
C LYS A 63 5.03 -9.03 1.78
N LYS A 64 5.93 -9.78 2.41
CA LYS A 64 5.97 -9.89 3.87
C LYS A 64 6.27 -8.55 4.52
N ARG A 65 7.23 -7.79 3.99
CA ARG A 65 7.57 -6.46 4.50
C ARG A 65 6.37 -5.52 4.41
N ALA A 66 5.70 -5.50 3.26
CA ALA A 66 4.54 -4.64 3.07
C ALA A 66 3.40 -5.00 4.02
N ALA A 67 3.09 -6.29 4.15
CA ALA A 67 2.04 -6.75 5.06
C ALA A 67 2.39 -6.43 6.51
N ASP A 68 3.61 -6.68 6.93
CA ASP A 68 4.07 -6.35 8.30
C ASP A 68 3.90 -4.86 8.59
N PHE A 69 4.21 -4.00 7.62
CA PHE A 69 4.03 -2.56 7.76
C PHE A 69 2.55 -2.20 7.95
N PHE A 70 1.66 -2.71 7.08
CA PHE A 70 0.23 -2.38 7.18
C PHE A 70 -0.40 -2.92 8.47
N ILE A 71 -0.02 -4.12 8.91
CA ILE A 71 -0.49 -4.65 10.20
C ILE A 71 -0.10 -3.70 11.32
N GLN A 72 1.14 -3.23 11.31
CA GLN A 72 1.65 -2.35 12.36
C GLN A 72 0.92 -1.00 12.38
N ILE A 73 0.70 -0.36 11.22
CA ILE A 73 0.04 0.94 11.19
C ILE A 73 -1.45 0.85 11.51
N LEU A 74 -2.05 -0.33 11.38
CA LEU A 74 -3.43 -0.58 11.80
C LEU A 74 -3.54 -0.88 13.29
N GLY A 75 -2.46 -0.73 14.04
CA GLY A 75 -2.45 -0.95 15.48
C GLY A 75 -2.21 -2.38 15.89
N GLY A 76 -1.83 -3.26 14.96
CA GLY A 76 -1.49 -4.64 15.25
C GLY A 76 -0.06 -4.78 15.79
N HIS A 77 0.40 -6.03 15.86
CA HIS A 77 1.73 -6.32 16.37
C HIS A 77 2.80 -5.62 15.50
N PRO A 78 3.83 -4.99 16.12
CA PRO A 78 4.83 -4.22 15.37
C PRO A 78 5.89 -5.11 14.70
N HIS A 79 5.46 -6.05 13.88
CA HIS A 79 6.35 -6.97 13.15
C HIS A 79 7.43 -6.24 12.37
N PHE A 80 7.05 -5.15 11.69
CA PHE A 80 8.00 -4.44 10.85
C PHE A 80 9.15 -3.87 11.66
N THR A 81 8.82 -3.12 12.72
CA THR A 81 9.85 -2.47 13.56
C THR A 81 10.72 -3.49 14.29
N GLU A 82 10.14 -4.60 14.76
CA GLU A 82 10.89 -5.65 15.46
C GLU A 82 11.92 -6.32 14.57
N THR A 83 11.65 -6.43 13.27
CA THR A 83 12.56 -7.13 12.36
C THR A 83 13.43 -6.20 11.52
N ARG A 84 12.99 -4.97 11.28
CA ARG A 84 13.64 -4.06 10.32
C ARG A 84 13.92 -2.65 10.86
N GLY A 85 13.54 -2.37 12.10
CA GLY A 85 13.68 -1.04 12.72
C GLY A 85 12.57 -0.09 12.29
N ALA A 86 12.76 1.20 12.50
CA ALA A 86 11.75 2.21 12.19
C ALA A 86 11.34 2.13 10.71
N PRO A 87 10.04 2.32 10.40
CA PRO A 87 9.55 2.20 9.03
C PRO A 87 10.24 3.11 8.02
N ARG A 88 10.32 4.42 8.28
CA ARG A 88 11.01 5.40 7.42
C ARG A 88 10.73 5.17 5.93
N MET A 89 9.44 5.08 5.58
CA MET A 89 9.02 4.66 4.25
C MET A 89 9.53 5.56 3.13
N VAL A 90 9.56 6.88 3.34
CA VAL A 90 10.08 7.82 2.32
C VAL A 90 11.54 7.50 2.02
N GLY A 91 12.37 7.32 3.05
CA GLY A 91 13.77 6.99 2.87
C GLY A 91 13.98 5.64 2.20
N ARG A 92 13.17 4.64 2.56
CA ARG A 92 13.28 3.30 1.98
C ARG A 92 12.89 3.26 0.51
N HIS A 93 12.04 4.20 0.06
CA HIS A 93 11.64 4.28 -1.35
C HIS A 93 12.55 5.17 -2.19
N ALA A 94 13.46 5.92 -1.55
CA ALA A 94 14.34 6.85 -2.25
C ALA A 94 15.18 6.22 -3.39
N PRO A 95 15.66 4.96 -3.29
CA PRO A 95 16.41 4.36 -4.39
C PRO A 95 15.60 4.07 -5.66
N PHE A 96 14.29 4.12 -5.58
CA PHE A 96 13.40 3.81 -6.72
C PHE A 96 12.95 5.09 -7.42
N ARG A 97 12.66 4.99 -8.72
CA ARG A 97 12.12 6.12 -9.49
C ARG A 97 10.60 6.03 -9.49
N ILE A 98 9.97 6.70 -8.54
CA ILE A 98 8.52 6.68 -8.37
C ILE A 98 7.93 7.97 -8.93
N THR A 99 7.26 7.84 -10.09
CA THR A 99 6.58 8.95 -10.77
C THR A 99 5.11 9.00 -10.36
N PRO A 100 4.41 10.11 -10.63
CA PRO A 100 2.96 10.16 -10.48
C PRO A 100 2.23 9.04 -11.23
N SER A 101 2.68 8.69 -12.43
CA SER A 101 2.08 7.58 -13.20
C SER A 101 2.25 6.23 -12.53
N ALA A 102 3.43 5.95 -11.97
CA ALA A 102 3.68 4.70 -11.26
C ALA A 102 2.78 4.58 -10.03
N ARG A 103 2.63 5.68 -9.29
CA ARG A 103 1.72 5.74 -8.14
C ARG A 103 0.27 5.43 -8.57
N ARG A 104 -0.17 6.00 -9.70
CA ARG A 104 -1.53 5.78 -10.21
C ARG A 104 -1.76 4.29 -10.47
N VAL A 105 -0.84 3.62 -11.15
CA VAL A 105 -0.96 2.19 -11.42
C VAL A 105 -1.04 1.39 -10.12
N TRP A 106 -0.16 1.71 -9.15
CA TRP A 106 -0.16 1.05 -7.85
C TRP A 106 -1.51 1.16 -7.14
N LEU A 107 -2.14 2.33 -7.18
CA LEU A 107 -3.47 2.56 -6.60
C LEU A 107 -4.58 1.86 -7.39
N GLU A 108 -4.54 1.92 -8.73
CA GLU A 108 -5.54 1.26 -9.56
C GLU A 108 -5.63 -0.24 -9.27
N LEU A 109 -4.50 -0.88 -9.00
CA LEU A 109 -4.46 -2.30 -8.71
C LEU A 109 -5.10 -2.68 -7.38
N TYR A 110 -5.22 -1.73 -6.45
CA TYR A 110 -5.94 -1.96 -5.19
C TYR A 110 -7.45 -1.92 -5.33
N ILE A 111 -7.97 -1.21 -6.32
CA ILE A 111 -9.42 -0.95 -6.42
C ILE A 111 -10.25 -2.24 -6.42
N PRO A 112 -10.03 -3.20 -7.32
CA PRO A 112 -10.85 -4.41 -7.31
C PRO A 112 -10.66 -5.25 -6.04
N ILE A 113 -9.48 -5.21 -5.44
CA ILE A 113 -9.21 -5.94 -4.20
C ILE A 113 -10.03 -5.37 -3.06
N LEU A 114 -10.05 -4.05 -2.90
CA LEU A 114 -10.82 -3.38 -1.85
C LEU A 114 -12.33 -3.50 -2.09
N GLU A 115 -12.76 -3.41 -3.34
CA GLU A 115 -14.17 -3.60 -3.67
C GLU A 115 -14.65 -5.01 -3.30
N SER A 116 -13.79 -6.01 -3.39
CA SER A 116 -14.14 -7.38 -3.02
C SER A 116 -14.42 -7.56 -1.53
N LEU A 117 -14.10 -6.58 -0.71
CA LEU A 117 -14.34 -6.63 0.74
C LEU A 117 -15.71 -6.09 1.15
N GLU A 118 -16.48 -5.49 0.22
CA GLU A 118 -17.73 -4.79 0.53
C GLU A 118 -18.75 -5.63 1.30
N ASP A 119 -18.81 -6.93 1.04
CA ASP A 119 -19.81 -7.82 1.65
C ASP A 119 -19.43 -8.30 3.06
N ARG A 120 -18.22 -8.06 3.52
CA ARG A 120 -17.75 -8.56 4.81
C ARG A 120 -17.04 -7.54 5.69
N VAL A 121 -16.79 -6.34 5.18
CA VAL A 121 -16.16 -5.26 5.93
C VAL A 121 -17.01 -4.00 5.79
N PRO A 122 -17.29 -3.28 6.88
CA PRO A 122 -18.01 -2.02 6.79
C PRO A 122 -17.35 -1.06 5.81
N GLN A 123 -18.14 -0.50 4.90
CA GLN A 123 -17.66 0.38 3.85
C GLN A 123 -16.80 1.56 4.37
N PRO A 124 -17.18 2.25 5.47
CA PRO A 124 -16.34 3.34 5.97
C PRO A 124 -14.91 2.93 6.30
N LEU A 125 -14.68 1.71 6.78
CA LEU A 125 -13.33 1.22 7.10
C LEU A 125 -12.50 1.03 5.84
N ILE A 126 -13.12 0.56 4.77
CA ILE A 126 -12.46 0.40 3.47
C ILE A 126 -12.09 1.77 2.90
N GLU A 127 -13.02 2.72 2.97
CA GLU A 127 -12.79 4.07 2.45
C GLU A 127 -11.69 4.80 3.21
N ILE A 128 -11.62 4.65 4.53
CA ILE A 128 -10.56 5.25 5.34
C ILE A 128 -9.19 4.66 4.96
N PHE A 129 -9.13 3.35 4.74
CA PHE A 129 -7.89 2.69 4.31
C PHE A 129 -7.49 3.16 2.90
N TRP A 130 -8.46 3.25 1.99
CA TRP A 130 -8.21 3.77 0.64
C TRP A 130 -7.69 5.20 0.68
N ASN A 131 -8.28 6.05 1.51
CA ASN A 131 -7.81 7.42 1.69
C ASN A 131 -6.35 7.44 2.19
N TYR A 132 -6.02 6.56 3.14
CA TYR A 132 -4.65 6.43 3.61
C TYR A 132 -3.70 6.06 2.47
N LEU A 133 -4.07 5.08 1.64
CA LEU A 133 -3.24 4.66 0.51
C LEU A 133 -3.00 5.81 -0.48
N ASN A 134 -4.04 6.59 -0.75
CA ASN A 134 -3.93 7.75 -1.63
C ASN A 134 -2.93 8.77 -1.10
N ILE A 135 -3.01 9.10 0.17
CA ILE A 135 -2.16 10.12 0.77
C ILE A 135 -0.74 9.58 1.00
N PHE A 136 -0.62 8.39 1.57
CA PHE A 136 0.67 7.76 1.82
C PHE A 136 1.50 7.63 0.54
N SER A 137 0.87 7.16 -0.55
CA SER A 137 1.57 6.97 -1.82
C SER A 137 2.07 8.29 -2.43
N THR A 138 1.41 9.40 -2.14
CA THR A 138 1.86 10.73 -2.59
C THR A 138 3.27 11.04 -2.05
N TRP A 139 3.54 10.69 -0.79
CA TRP A 139 4.82 10.94 -0.16
C TRP A 139 5.96 10.11 -0.76
N MET A 140 5.62 9.01 -1.44
CA MET A 140 6.61 8.13 -2.05
C MET A 140 7.09 8.64 -3.42
N ILE A 141 6.35 9.55 -4.05
CA ILE A 141 6.73 10.12 -5.36
C ILE A 141 8.02 10.92 -5.20
N ASN A 142 9.03 10.56 -5.98
CA ASN A 142 10.34 11.18 -5.91
C ASN A 142 10.93 11.54 -7.28
N THR A 143 10.18 11.31 -8.35
CA THR A 143 10.64 11.51 -9.72
C THR A 143 9.52 12.17 -10.53
N LYS A 144 9.86 13.20 -11.29
CA LYS A 144 8.90 13.84 -12.20
C LYS A 144 8.63 12.96 -13.40
N GLU A 145 7.48 13.15 -14.03
CA GLU A 145 7.23 12.56 -15.33
C GLU A 145 8.20 13.12 -16.37
N ASP A 146 8.54 12.29 -17.34
CA ASP A 146 9.42 12.70 -18.43
C ASP A 146 8.73 13.63 -19.41
#